data_0392d531df1c57fc44d16cea12130eea
#
_entry.id   0392d531df1c57fc44d16cea12130eea
#
_cell.length_a   1.000
_cell.length_b   1.000
_cell.length_c   1.000
_cell.angle_alpha   90.00
_cell.angle_beta   90.00
_cell.angle_gamma   90.00
#
_symmetry.space_group_name_H-M   'P 1'
#
loop_
_entity.id
_entity.type
_entity.pdbx_description
1 polymer ?
#
loop_
_entity_poly.entity_id
_entity_poly.type
_entity_poly.pdbx_seq_one_letter_code
_entity_poly.pdbx_strand_id
1 'polypeptide(L)'
;MTSPNKATVFIVDDDDRMRTATQRLLKTVSLHSEAFATPQEFLRHKLPDVASCLILDVRLPGMSGLDVQRKLNERGVTIPIIFITGHGDIPMTVEAMKSGAEEFLTKPFRDQDLIDAIQQALKRDDESRQRQAEIAQLGERYAKLTAREREVMSLVVSGMLTKQIASTLAMSEVTATAHRGHVMRKMQANSPAELGRMAERSEERRVGKEC
;
A
#
# COMPACT_ATOMS: atom_id res chain seq x y z
N MET A 1 15.92 -22.47 5.65
CA MET A 1 14.53 -22.44 6.14
C MET A 1 14.20 -20.97 6.36
N THR A 2 13.61 -20.33 5.36
CA THR A 2 13.15 -18.93 5.46
C THR A 2 11.95 -18.90 6.41
N SER A 3 12.10 -18.20 7.52
CA SER A 3 11.00 -17.95 8.46
C SER A 3 9.80 -17.35 7.71
N PRO A 4 8.55 -17.71 8.09
CA PRO A 4 7.37 -17.10 7.47
C PRO A 4 7.47 -15.59 7.62
N ASN A 5 7.12 -14.90 6.58
CA ASN A 5 7.13 -13.46 6.33
C ASN A 5 6.49 -12.72 7.52
N LYS A 6 7.29 -12.34 8.52
CA LYS A 6 6.79 -11.68 9.73
C LYS A 6 6.71 -10.19 9.48
N ALA A 7 5.56 -9.61 9.81
CA ALA A 7 5.41 -8.16 9.87
C ALA A 7 6.57 -7.53 10.65
N THR A 8 7.08 -6.39 10.17
CA THR A 8 8.27 -5.74 10.72
C THR A 8 7.96 -4.32 11.19
N VAL A 9 8.35 -4.02 12.41
CA VAL A 9 8.25 -2.67 12.99
C VAL A 9 9.64 -2.02 12.97
N PHE A 10 9.78 -0.93 12.24
CA PHE A 10 10.99 -0.12 12.24
C PHE A 10 10.91 0.93 13.33
N ILE A 11 12.04 1.20 14.00
CA ILE A 11 12.14 2.19 15.08
C ILE A 11 13.28 3.14 14.72
N VAL A 12 13.00 4.44 14.69
CA VAL A 12 14.01 5.48 14.50
C VAL A 12 13.90 6.48 15.66
N ASP A 13 14.85 6.44 16.55
CA ASP A 13 14.94 7.29 17.75
C ASP A 13 16.41 7.43 18.10
N ASP A 14 16.93 8.59 18.49
CA ASP A 14 18.33 8.78 18.86
C ASP A 14 18.64 8.33 20.31
N ASP A 15 17.61 8.20 21.15
CA ASP A 15 17.75 7.67 22.53
C ASP A 15 17.82 6.14 22.52
N ASP A 16 19.00 5.59 22.85
CA ASP A 16 19.25 4.14 22.95
C ASP A 16 18.34 3.45 23.98
N ARG A 17 18.03 4.12 25.09
CA ARG A 17 17.14 3.57 26.12
C ARG A 17 15.72 3.40 25.57
N MET A 18 15.27 4.40 24.83
CA MET A 18 13.95 4.36 24.20
C MET A 18 13.87 3.28 23.13
N ARG A 19 14.89 3.19 22.26
CA ARG A 19 14.95 2.10 21.25
C ARG A 19 14.91 0.72 21.91
N THR A 20 15.75 0.50 22.94
CA THR A 20 15.83 -0.76 23.66
C THR A 20 14.53 -1.10 24.38
N ALA A 21 13.88 -0.14 25.04
CA ALA A 21 12.61 -0.34 25.73
C ALA A 21 11.50 -0.72 24.73
N THR A 22 11.40 0.00 23.61
CA THR A 22 10.43 -0.28 22.56
C THR A 22 10.66 -1.67 21.93
N GLN A 23 11.89 -2.06 21.63
CA GLN A 23 12.19 -3.40 21.12
C GLN A 23 11.82 -4.51 22.11
N ARG A 24 12.06 -4.30 23.41
CA ARG A 24 11.64 -5.26 24.45
C ARG A 24 10.12 -5.37 24.51
N LEU A 25 9.40 -4.27 24.46
CA LEU A 25 7.95 -4.25 24.44
C LEU A 25 7.42 -5.04 23.23
N LEU A 26 7.93 -4.77 22.03
CA LEU A 26 7.50 -5.46 20.80
C LEU A 26 7.79 -6.97 20.85
N LYS A 27 8.89 -7.37 21.48
CA LYS A 27 9.21 -8.79 21.70
C LYS A 27 8.19 -9.49 22.61
N THR A 28 7.62 -8.80 23.61
CA THR A 28 6.59 -9.41 24.49
C THR A 28 5.31 -9.76 23.74
N VAL A 29 5.01 -9.04 22.66
CA VAL A 29 3.86 -9.28 21.77
C VAL A 29 4.24 -10.01 20.48
N SER A 30 5.43 -10.63 20.44
CA SER A 30 5.95 -11.44 19.32
C SER A 30 6.07 -10.70 17.99
N LEU A 31 6.22 -9.39 18.00
CA LEU A 31 6.47 -8.56 16.82
C LEU A 31 7.98 -8.50 16.54
N HIS A 32 8.35 -8.65 15.27
CA HIS A 32 9.72 -8.42 14.81
C HIS A 32 9.99 -6.93 14.71
N SER A 33 11.18 -6.48 15.14
CA SER A 33 11.55 -5.07 15.05
C SER A 33 13.00 -4.86 14.69
N GLU A 34 13.27 -3.81 13.93
CA GLU A 34 14.59 -3.31 13.60
C GLU A 34 14.71 -1.87 14.03
N ALA A 35 15.83 -1.50 14.68
CA ALA A 35 16.01 -0.18 15.27
C ALA A 35 17.23 0.53 14.68
N PHE A 36 17.08 1.82 14.45
CA PHE A 36 18.09 2.70 13.86
C PHE A 36 18.30 3.90 14.77
N ALA A 37 19.56 4.29 14.98
CA ALA A 37 19.91 5.45 15.78
C ALA A 37 19.73 6.77 15.01
N THR A 38 19.75 6.68 13.68
CA THR A 38 19.68 7.86 12.80
C THR A 38 18.70 7.69 11.65
N PRO A 39 18.05 8.79 11.22
CA PRO A 39 17.23 8.78 10.02
C PRO A 39 17.95 8.28 8.76
N GLN A 40 19.25 8.62 8.64
CA GLN A 40 20.07 8.28 7.49
C GLN A 40 20.28 6.76 7.36
N GLU A 41 20.46 6.06 8.47
CA GLU A 41 20.57 4.60 8.50
C GLU A 41 19.28 3.98 7.99
N PHE A 42 18.12 4.39 8.51
CA PHE A 42 16.82 3.90 8.07
C PHE A 42 16.56 4.21 6.58
N LEU A 43 16.82 5.42 6.11
CA LEU A 43 16.60 5.83 4.72
C LEU A 43 17.47 5.09 3.69
N ARG A 44 18.57 4.44 4.12
CA ARG A 44 19.42 3.56 3.30
C ARG A 44 18.99 2.10 3.40
N HIS A 45 18.20 1.76 4.40
CA HIS A 45 17.74 0.39 4.61
C HIS A 45 16.74 -0.01 3.51
N LYS A 46 16.87 -1.23 3.01
CA LYS A 46 15.93 -1.78 2.03
C LYS A 46 14.74 -2.37 2.77
N LEU A 47 13.58 -1.77 2.63
CA LEU A 47 12.36 -2.28 3.23
C LEU A 47 12.01 -3.67 2.66
N PRO A 48 11.67 -4.63 3.51
CA PRO A 48 11.24 -5.96 3.07
C PRO A 48 9.83 -5.90 2.46
N ASP A 49 9.51 -6.89 1.65
CA ASP A 49 8.16 -7.03 1.08
C ASP A 49 7.21 -7.76 2.05
N VAL A 50 6.99 -7.14 3.22
CA VAL A 50 6.08 -7.60 4.27
C VAL A 50 5.34 -6.42 4.86
N ALA A 51 4.21 -6.70 5.53
CA ALA A 51 3.52 -5.67 6.30
C ALA A 51 4.48 -4.98 7.27
N SER A 52 4.56 -3.66 7.22
CA SER A 52 5.55 -2.91 7.99
C SER A 52 4.97 -1.59 8.49
N CYS A 53 5.50 -1.09 9.60
CA CYS A 53 5.25 0.28 10.06
C CYS A 53 6.54 0.90 10.64
N LEU A 54 6.56 2.21 10.71
CA LEU A 54 7.68 2.99 11.23
C LEU A 54 7.27 3.74 12.49
N ILE A 55 7.95 3.49 13.60
CA ILE A 55 7.93 4.32 14.80
C ILE A 55 9.05 5.34 14.65
N LEU A 56 8.72 6.61 14.72
CA LEU A 56 9.64 7.70 14.37
C LEU A 56 9.61 8.82 15.42
N ASP A 57 10.74 9.07 16.06
CA ASP A 57 10.85 10.29 16.88
C ASP A 57 10.80 11.52 15.97
N VAL A 58 10.04 12.51 16.40
CA VAL A 58 9.95 13.79 15.68
C VAL A 58 11.24 14.57 15.79
N ARG A 59 11.90 14.54 16.96
CA ARG A 59 13.13 15.31 17.25
C ARG A 59 14.36 14.43 17.13
N LEU A 60 14.92 14.38 15.95
CA LEU A 60 16.15 13.65 15.68
C LEU A 60 17.29 14.61 15.30
N PRO A 61 18.54 14.33 15.68
CA PRO A 61 19.67 15.15 15.30
C PRO A 61 19.85 15.23 13.78
N GLY A 62 19.99 16.44 13.26
CA GLY A 62 20.31 16.70 11.85
C GLY A 62 19.16 16.57 10.85
N MET A 63 18.10 15.87 11.19
CA MET A 63 16.91 15.71 10.32
C MET A 63 15.69 15.39 11.18
N SER A 64 14.65 16.20 11.14
CA SER A 64 13.42 15.92 11.89
C SER A 64 12.67 14.70 11.35
N GLY A 65 11.83 14.09 12.20
CA GLY A 65 10.94 13.00 11.75
C GLY A 65 9.99 13.42 10.63
N LEU A 66 9.53 14.68 10.63
CA LEU A 66 8.70 15.23 9.55
C LEU A 66 9.46 15.30 8.21
N ASP A 67 10.76 15.63 8.25
CA ASP A 67 11.60 15.60 7.04
C ASP A 67 11.80 14.18 6.52
N VAL A 68 11.89 13.19 7.43
CA VAL A 68 11.93 11.77 7.05
C VAL A 68 10.63 11.37 6.34
N GLN A 69 9.48 11.72 6.90
CA GLN A 69 8.17 11.46 6.27
C GLN A 69 8.10 12.07 4.87
N ARG A 70 8.50 13.33 4.72
CA ARG A 70 8.53 14.03 3.42
C ARG A 70 9.39 13.29 2.40
N LYS A 71 10.61 12.88 2.79
CA LYS A 71 11.51 12.12 1.92
C LYS A 71 10.98 10.74 1.54
N LEU A 72 10.25 10.06 2.43
CA LEU A 72 9.59 8.80 2.10
C LEU A 72 8.48 9.01 1.07
N ASN A 73 7.66 10.04 1.26
CA ASN A 73 6.60 10.42 0.32
C ASN A 73 7.18 10.78 -1.07
N GLU A 74 8.25 11.57 -1.13
CA GLU A 74 8.96 11.91 -2.38
C GLU A 74 9.50 10.69 -3.13
N ARG A 75 9.86 9.62 -2.40
CA ARG A 75 10.31 8.34 -2.97
C ARG A 75 9.18 7.38 -3.30
N GLY A 76 7.93 7.75 -3.05
CA GLY A 76 6.77 6.88 -3.23
C GLY A 76 6.72 5.70 -2.24
N VAL A 77 7.38 5.82 -1.09
CA VAL A 77 7.35 4.82 -0.02
C VAL A 77 6.17 5.10 0.90
N THR A 78 5.20 4.19 0.90
CA THR A 78 3.91 4.35 1.61
C THR A 78 3.86 3.55 2.92
N ILE A 79 4.96 3.54 3.69
CA ILE A 79 4.98 2.89 5.00
C ILE A 79 4.18 3.72 6.01
N PRO A 80 3.23 3.14 6.79
CA PRO A 80 2.55 3.85 7.87
C PRO A 80 3.51 4.33 8.94
N ILE A 81 3.38 5.58 9.36
CA ILE A 81 4.28 6.23 10.33
C ILE A 81 3.50 6.54 11.61
N ILE A 82 4.03 6.09 12.74
CA ILE A 82 3.61 6.43 14.08
C ILE A 82 4.66 7.37 14.66
N PHE A 83 4.31 8.62 14.84
CA PHE A 83 5.20 9.58 15.48
C PHE A 83 5.19 9.46 16.99
N ILE A 84 6.39 9.56 17.59
CA ILE A 84 6.57 9.64 19.03
C ILE A 84 7.37 10.90 19.34
N THR A 85 6.95 11.68 20.34
CA THR A 85 7.69 12.90 20.74
C THR A 85 7.51 13.24 22.20
N GLY A 86 8.54 13.78 22.83
CA GLY A 86 8.47 14.34 24.19
C GLY A 86 7.83 15.73 24.25
N HIS A 87 7.68 16.42 23.12
CA HIS A 87 7.14 17.78 23.03
C HIS A 87 6.32 17.88 21.75
N GLY A 88 5.08 17.38 21.82
CA GLY A 88 4.12 17.58 20.73
C GLY A 88 3.38 18.91 20.94
N ASP A 89 3.52 19.84 20.03
CA ASP A 89 2.60 20.95 19.91
C ASP A 89 1.49 20.64 18.88
N ILE A 90 0.37 21.32 19.01
CA ILE A 90 -0.81 21.09 18.13
C ILE A 90 -0.45 21.31 16.64
N PRO A 91 0.27 22.40 16.25
CA PRO A 91 0.67 22.60 14.86
C PRO A 91 1.48 21.45 14.26
N MET A 92 2.46 20.91 15.00
CA MET A 92 3.30 19.79 14.56
C MET A 92 2.49 18.51 14.36
N THR A 93 1.60 18.19 15.30
CA THR A 93 0.70 17.04 15.20
C THR A 93 -0.20 17.16 13.96
N VAL A 94 -0.77 18.34 13.72
CA VAL A 94 -1.63 18.59 12.55
C VAL A 94 -0.85 18.46 11.25
N GLU A 95 0.39 18.93 11.19
CA GLU A 95 1.26 18.80 10.00
C GLU A 95 1.57 17.32 9.72
N ALA A 96 1.97 16.55 10.74
CA ALA A 96 2.23 15.12 10.63
C ALA A 96 1.02 14.36 10.08
N MET A 97 -0.16 14.59 10.66
CA MET A 97 -1.40 13.92 10.26
C MET A 97 -1.84 14.31 8.84
N LYS A 98 -1.76 15.59 8.47
CA LYS A 98 -2.04 16.07 7.11
C LYS A 98 -1.09 15.47 6.07
N SER A 99 0.14 15.16 6.47
CA SER A 99 1.15 14.54 5.63
C SER A 99 1.02 13.00 5.57
N GLY A 100 -0.04 12.43 6.16
CA GLY A 100 -0.36 11.01 6.08
C GLY A 100 0.25 10.14 7.19
N ALA A 101 0.56 10.72 8.37
CA ALA A 101 0.91 9.93 9.54
C ALA A 101 -0.30 9.07 9.98
N GLU A 102 -0.02 7.85 10.47
CA GLU A 102 -1.04 6.95 11.01
C GLU A 102 -1.49 7.38 12.40
N GLU A 103 -0.51 7.72 13.27
CA GLU A 103 -0.77 8.08 14.66
C GLU A 103 0.33 9.00 15.18
N PHE A 104 0.03 9.71 16.26
CA PHE A 104 0.94 10.63 16.96
C PHE A 104 0.82 10.44 18.47
N LEU A 105 1.89 9.95 19.10
CA LEU A 105 1.94 9.66 20.53
C LEU A 105 2.90 10.62 21.25
N THR A 106 2.44 11.23 22.35
CA THR A 106 3.29 12.09 23.20
C THR A 106 3.88 11.29 24.36
N LYS A 107 5.19 11.40 24.57
CA LYS A 107 5.90 10.84 25.73
C LYS A 107 5.52 11.62 27.02
N PRO A 108 5.14 10.96 28.12
CA PRO A 108 5.01 9.51 28.28
C PRO A 108 3.68 8.99 27.72
N PHE A 109 3.70 7.86 27.04
CA PHE A 109 2.53 7.12 26.55
C PHE A 109 2.42 5.76 27.25
N ARG A 110 1.26 5.14 27.19
CA ARG A 110 1.05 3.78 27.71
C ARG A 110 1.50 2.77 26.68
N ASP A 111 2.11 1.67 27.13
CA ASP A 111 2.54 0.57 26.26
C ASP A 111 1.41 0.08 25.35
N GLN A 112 0.18 0.00 25.89
CA GLN A 112 -0.99 -0.45 25.15
C GLN A 112 -1.33 0.50 23.99
N ASP A 113 -1.24 1.83 24.18
CA ASP A 113 -1.53 2.80 23.13
C ASP A 113 -0.57 2.63 21.93
N LEU A 114 0.72 2.36 22.21
CA LEU A 114 1.69 2.09 21.17
C LEU A 114 1.41 0.75 20.45
N ILE A 115 1.07 -0.31 21.20
CA ILE A 115 0.74 -1.61 20.62
C ILE A 115 -0.48 -1.51 19.70
N ASP A 116 -1.52 -0.82 20.13
CA ASP A 116 -2.76 -0.64 19.36
C ASP A 116 -2.49 0.13 18.06
N ALA A 117 -1.71 1.23 18.15
CA ALA A 117 -1.30 2.00 16.99
C ALA A 117 -0.49 1.16 15.98
N ILE A 118 0.45 0.33 16.46
CA ILE A 118 1.25 -0.57 15.62
C ILE A 118 0.38 -1.61 14.93
N GLN A 119 -0.56 -2.23 15.65
CA GLN A 119 -1.45 -3.25 15.08
C GLN A 119 -2.32 -2.65 13.97
N GLN A 120 -2.84 -1.45 14.19
CA GLN A 120 -3.64 -0.73 13.18
C GLN A 120 -2.79 -0.37 11.96
N ALA A 121 -1.58 0.15 12.16
CA ALA A 121 -0.65 0.50 11.11
C ALA A 121 -0.27 -0.74 10.26
N LEU A 122 0.11 -1.86 10.89
CA LEU A 122 0.46 -3.09 10.20
C LEU A 122 -0.71 -3.66 9.40
N LYS A 123 -1.93 -3.63 9.95
CA LYS A 123 -3.14 -4.06 9.24
C LYS A 123 -3.38 -3.20 7.99
N ARG A 124 -3.25 -1.88 8.12
CA ARG A 124 -3.43 -0.94 7.01
C ARG A 124 -2.40 -1.15 5.90
N ASP A 125 -1.13 -1.39 6.25
CA ASP A 125 -0.07 -1.68 5.27
C ASP A 125 -0.34 -3.01 4.56
N ASP A 126 -0.75 -4.06 5.28
CA ASP A 126 -1.11 -5.36 4.70
C ASP A 126 -2.25 -5.24 3.69
N GLU A 127 -3.33 -4.56 4.06
CA GLU A 127 -4.47 -4.29 3.17
C GLU A 127 -4.05 -3.48 1.93
N SER A 128 -3.17 -2.49 2.10
CA SER A 128 -2.63 -1.68 1.00
C SER A 128 -1.78 -2.53 0.04
N ARG A 129 -0.89 -3.38 0.58
CA ARG A 129 -0.06 -4.30 -0.20
C ARG A 129 -0.89 -5.32 -0.97
N GLN A 130 -1.90 -5.91 -0.34
CA GLN A 130 -2.82 -6.85 -0.99
C GLN A 130 -3.53 -6.17 -2.16
N ARG A 131 -4.05 -4.96 -1.96
CA ARG A 131 -4.70 -4.17 -3.01
C ARG A 131 -3.75 -3.85 -4.16
N GLN A 132 -2.50 -3.45 -3.86
CA GLN A 132 -1.49 -3.19 -4.88
C GLN A 132 -1.13 -4.44 -5.67
N ALA A 133 -1.00 -5.60 -5.02
CA ALA A 133 -0.74 -6.88 -5.68
C ALA A 133 -1.89 -7.30 -6.60
N GLU A 134 -3.15 -7.16 -6.15
CA GLU A 134 -4.33 -7.41 -7.00
C GLU A 134 -4.34 -6.52 -8.25
N ILE A 135 -4.08 -5.23 -8.09
CA ILE A 135 -4.02 -4.26 -9.21
C ILE A 135 -2.88 -4.61 -10.18
N ALA A 136 -1.72 -5.01 -9.65
CA ALA A 136 -0.60 -5.43 -10.50
C ALA A 136 -0.95 -6.67 -11.32
N GLN A 137 -1.57 -7.69 -10.70
CA GLN A 137 -2.04 -8.89 -11.40
C GLN A 137 -3.09 -8.58 -12.48
N LEU A 138 -4.03 -7.67 -12.18
CA LEU A 138 -5.01 -7.22 -13.19
C LEU A 138 -4.33 -6.53 -14.37
N GLY A 139 -3.32 -5.70 -14.10
CA GLY A 139 -2.51 -5.05 -15.14
C GLY A 139 -1.78 -6.06 -16.04
N GLU A 140 -1.20 -7.11 -15.44
CA GLU A 140 -0.55 -8.18 -16.19
C GLU A 140 -1.53 -8.96 -17.07
N ARG A 141 -2.73 -9.27 -16.57
CA ARG A 141 -3.77 -9.94 -17.35
C ARG A 141 -4.24 -9.06 -18.52
N TYR A 142 -4.47 -7.77 -18.27
CA TYR A 142 -4.86 -6.80 -19.30
C TYR A 142 -3.77 -6.64 -20.37
N ALA A 143 -2.50 -6.63 -20.01
CA ALA A 143 -1.39 -6.55 -20.95
C ALA A 143 -1.35 -7.72 -21.96
N LYS A 144 -1.87 -8.90 -21.57
CA LYS A 144 -1.97 -10.10 -22.43
C LYS A 144 -3.12 -10.03 -23.46
N LEU A 145 -3.99 -9.02 -23.38
CA LEU A 145 -5.06 -8.82 -24.36
C LEU A 145 -4.48 -8.19 -25.63
N THR A 146 -4.90 -8.72 -26.77
CA THR A 146 -4.66 -8.07 -28.09
C THR A 146 -5.46 -6.77 -28.20
N ALA A 147 -5.11 -5.91 -29.15
CA ALA A 147 -5.87 -4.67 -29.40
C ALA A 147 -7.37 -4.95 -29.61
N ARG A 148 -7.69 -6.00 -30.38
CA ARG A 148 -9.07 -6.38 -30.66
C ARG A 148 -9.81 -6.91 -29.43
N GLU A 149 -9.12 -7.67 -28.57
CA GLU A 149 -9.70 -8.15 -27.31
C GLU A 149 -9.94 -6.98 -26.33
N ARG A 150 -9.11 -5.93 -26.33
CA ARG A 150 -9.34 -4.73 -25.50
C ARG A 150 -10.57 -3.96 -25.97
N GLU A 151 -10.76 -3.81 -27.28
CA GLU A 151 -11.98 -3.20 -27.84
C GLU A 151 -13.23 -3.99 -27.44
N VAL A 152 -13.19 -5.32 -27.58
CA VAL A 152 -14.29 -6.20 -27.13
C VAL A 152 -14.51 -6.07 -25.64
N MET A 153 -13.46 -6.04 -24.81
CA MET A 153 -13.56 -5.90 -23.37
C MET A 153 -14.31 -4.61 -22.99
N SER A 154 -13.96 -3.47 -23.58
CA SER A 154 -14.60 -2.19 -23.27
C SER A 154 -16.10 -2.22 -23.55
N LEU A 155 -16.51 -2.85 -24.66
CA LEU A 155 -17.92 -2.98 -25.03
C LEU A 155 -18.68 -3.99 -24.14
N VAL A 156 -18.01 -5.05 -23.67
CA VAL A 156 -18.58 -5.98 -22.68
C VAL A 156 -18.83 -5.28 -21.35
N VAL A 157 -17.86 -4.49 -20.89
CA VAL A 157 -17.96 -3.71 -19.64
C VAL A 157 -19.06 -2.66 -19.72
N SER A 158 -19.27 -2.04 -20.90
CA SER A 158 -20.40 -1.12 -21.12
C SER A 158 -21.76 -1.81 -21.22
N GLY A 159 -21.82 -3.15 -21.06
CA GLY A 159 -23.09 -3.92 -21.04
C GLY A 159 -23.61 -4.32 -22.42
N MET A 160 -22.85 -4.16 -23.50
CA MET A 160 -23.30 -4.53 -24.84
C MET A 160 -23.45 -6.04 -25.02
N LEU A 161 -24.52 -6.46 -25.68
CA LEU A 161 -24.74 -7.83 -26.09
C LEU A 161 -23.80 -8.22 -27.23
N THR A 162 -23.47 -9.52 -27.35
CA THR A 162 -22.55 -10.03 -28.38
C THR A 162 -22.92 -9.59 -29.80
N LYS A 163 -24.22 -9.56 -30.12
CA LYS A 163 -24.72 -9.10 -31.42
C LYS A 163 -24.41 -7.61 -31.68
N GLN A 164 -24.55 -6.77 -30.66
CA GLN A 164 -24.22 -5.34 -30.73
C GLN A 164 -22.72 -5.13 -30.92
N ILE A 165 -21.91 -5.88 -30.17
CA ILE A 165 -20.43 -5.88 -30.30
C ILE A 165 -20.00 -6.27 -31.71
N ALA A 166 -20.60 -7.34 -32.26
CA ALA A 166 -20.34 -7.77 -33.63
C ALA A 166 -20.62 -6.66 -34.65
N SER A 167 -21.79 -6.01 -34.54
CA SER A 167 -22.15 -4.85 -35.40
C SER A 167 -21.21 -3.67 -35.24
N THR A 168 -20.91 -3.25 -34.00
CA THR A 168 -20.05 -2.10 -33.69
C THR A 168 -18.63 -2.28 -34.22
N LEU A 169 -18.11 -3.52 -34.14
CA LEU A 169 -16.74 -3.83 -34.51
C LEU A 169 -16.64 -4.44 -35.94
N ALA A 170 -17.73 -4.43 -36.72
CA ALA A 170 -17.79 -4.95 -38.09
C ALA A 170 -17.22 -6.37 -38.21
N MET A 171 -17.68 -7.30 -37.34
CA MET A 171 -17.28 -8.71 -37.35
C MET A 171 -18.53 -9.62 -37.26
N SER A 172 -18.35 -10.94 -37.51
CA SER A 172 -19.42 -11.91 -37.31
C SER A 172 -19.73 -12.12 -35.81
N GLU A 173 -20.96 -12.51 -35.49
CA GLU A 173 -21.34 -12.88 -34.11
C GLU A 173 -20.50 -14.04 -33.55
N VAL A 174 -20.10 -14.97 -34.42
CA VAL A 174 -19.21 -16.09 -34.06
C VAL A 174 -17.86 -15.56 -33.64
N THR A 175 -17.28 -14.61 -34.39
CA THR A 175 -15.99 -13.98 -34.08
C THR A 175 -16.08 -13.17 -32.79
N ALA A 176 -17.17 -12.41 -32.60
CA ALA A 176 -17.38 -11.63 -31.37
C ALA A 176 -17.50 -12.56 -30.14
N THR A 177 -18.21 -13.68 -30.28
CA THR A 177 -18.32 -14.72 -29.23
C THR A 177 -16.95 -15.30 -28.87
N ALA A 178 -16.12 -15.61 -29.88
CA ALA A 178 -14.78 -16.12 -29.67
C ALA A 178 -13.88 -15.11 -28.92
N HIS A 179 -13.86 -13.84 -29.36
CA HIS A 179 -13.10 -12.78 -28.68
C HIS A 179 -13.57 -12.56 -27.24
N ARG A 180 -14.90 -12.55 -27.02
CA ARG A 180 -15.47 -12.45 -25.67
C ARG A 180 -15.00 -13.59 -24.77
N GLY A 181 -15.00 -14.83 -25.27
CA GLY A 181 -14.48 -15.99 -24.55
C GLY A 181 -12.98 -15.89 -24.25
N HIS A 182 -12.19 -15.35 -25.18
CA HIS A 182 -10.77 -15.11 -24.96
C HIS A 182 -10.53 -14.03 -23.88
N VAL A 183 -11.28 -12.93 -23.92
CA VAL A 183 -11.22 -11.87 -22.90
C VAL A 183 -11.54 -12.43 -21.52
N MET A 184 -12.67 -13.12 -21.38
CA MET A 184 -13.09 -13.71 -20.09
C MET A 184 -12.02 -14.64 -19.52
N ARG A 185 -11.44 -15.51 -20.36
CA ARG A 185 -10.40 -16.45 -19.95
C ARG A 185 -9.08 -15.73 -19.58
N LYS A 186 -8.59 -14.78 -20.39
CA LYS A 186 -7.34 -14.04 -20.12
C LYS A 186 -7.44 -13.15 -18.89
N MET A 187 -8.58 -12.51 -18.69
CA MET A 187 -8.87 -11.72 -17.48
C MET A 187 -9.21 -12.58 -16.27
N GLN A 188 -9.48 -13.88 -16.47
CA GLN A 188 -9.95 -14.81 -15.42
C GLN A 188 -11.26 -14.33 -14.77
N ALA A 189 -12.16 -13.75 -15.57
CA ALA A 189 -13.46 -13.30 -15.13
C ALA A 189 -14.53 -14.38 -15.38
N ASN A 190 -15.36 -14.66 -14.38
CA ASN A 190 -16.45 -15.65 -14.48
C ASN A 190 -17.75 -15.04 -15.00
N SER A 191 -17.86 -13.72 -15.00
CA SER A 191 -19.04 -12.99 -15.49
C SER A 191 -18.67 -11.61 -16.04
N PRO A 192 -19.50 -11.04 -16.95
CA PRO A 192 -19.32 -9.66 -17.42
C PRO A 192 -19.32 -8.63 -16.29
N ALA A 193 -20.13 -8.86 -15.25
CA ALA A 193 -20.19 -7.99 -14.08
C ALA A 193 -18.87 -8.03 -13.28
N GLU A 194 -18.23 -9.19 -13.18
CA GLU A 194 -16.90 -9.31 -12.58
C GLU A 194 -15.84 -8.60 -13.42
N LEU A 195 -15.90 -8.74 -14.74
CA LEU A 195 -15.02 -8.04 -15.66
C LEU A 195 -15.16 -6.51 -15.52
N GLY A 196 -16.39 -6.00 -15.33
CA GLY A 196 -16.66 -4.59 -15.06
C GLY A 196 -15.97 -4.11 -13.78
N ARG A 197 -16.14 -4.82 -12.67
CA ARG A 197 -15.45 -4.49 -11.40
C ARG A 197 -13.93 -4.52 -11.52
N MET A 198 -13.38 -5.44 -12.33
CA MET A 198 -11.93 -5.48 -12.60
C MET A 198 -11.47 -4.25 -13.40
N ALA A 199 -12.27 -3.79 -14.35
CA ALA A 199 -11.96 -2.60 -15.15
C ALA A 199 -11.96 -1.33 -14.28
N GLU A 200 -12.98 -1.13 -13.44
CA GLU A 200 -13.06 0.00 -12.49
C GLU A 200 -11.84 0.06 -11.57
N ARG A 201 -11.44 -1.07 -10.97
CA ARG A 201 -10.24 -1.15 -10.13
C ARG A 201 -8.94 -0.81 -10.89
N SER A 202 -8.87 -1.08 -12.19
CA SER A 202 -7.70 -0.75 -13.01
C SER A 202 -7.63 0.73 -13.38
N GLU A 203 -8.77 1.42 -13.47
CA GLU A 203 -8.86 2.85 -13.74
C GLU A 203 -8.52 3.72 -12.54
N GLU A 204 -8.86 3.29 -11.31
CA GLU A 204 -8.44 3.96 -10.07
C GLU A 204 -6.92 4.17 -9.99
N ARG A 205 -6.12 3.27 -10.59
CA ARG A 205 -4.67 3.43 -10.70
C ARG A 205 -4.23 4.57 -11.62
N ARG A 206 -5.02 4.91 -12.66
CA ARG A 206 -4.69 6.02 -13.58
C ARG A 206 -4.88 7.36 -12.90
N VAL A 207 -5.98 7.50 -12.17
CA VAL A 207 -6.31 8.75 -11.46
C VAL A 207 -5.38 8.99 -10.27
N GLY A 208 -4.99 7.95 -9.51
CA GLY A 208 -4.08 8.07 -8.38
C GLY A 208 -2.59 8.34 -8.71
N LYS A 209 -2.20 8.32 -10.01
CA LYS A 209 -0.84 8.68 -10.47
C LYS A 209 -0.73 10.10 -11.02
N GLU A 210 -1.84 10.80 -11.17
CA GLU A 210 -1.91 12.16 -11.73
C GLU A 210 -2.14 13.24 -10.64
N CYS A 211 -2.13 12.84 -9.35
CA CYS A 211 -2.19 13.78 -8.19
C CYS A 211 -0.87 13.89 -7.47
#